data_d575eed9a79c80baacdb96e8329d961b
#
_entry.id   d575eed9a79c80baacdb96e8329d961b
#
_cell.length_a   1.000
_cell.length_b   1.000
_cell.length_c   1.000
_cell.angle_alpha   90.00
_cell.angle_beta   90.00
_cell.angle_gamma   90.00
#
_symmetry.space_group_name_H-M   'P 1'
#
loop_
_entity.id
_entity.type
_entity.pdbx_description
1 polymer ?
#
loop_
_entity_poly.entity_id
_entity_poly.type
_entity_poly.pdbx_seq_one_letter_code
_entity_poly.pdbx_strand_id
1 'polypeptide(L)'
;MSGKTFILDTNIIIHLSYGELNTTDFSSDGDRLCISAITYMEALGYPFQTKEDESFVRRLCNSFDLLNLTTPIIEKTIEIRKKTKIKLPDAIIAASALVNKGILFTTNVKDFKMIDGISIINPIPEL
;
A
#
# COMPACT_ATOMS: atom_id res chain seq x y z
N MET A 1 18.45 -2.46 16.48
CA MET A 1 18.02 -1.76 15.26
C MET A 1 16.55 -2.02 14.99
N SER A 2 15.82 -0.97 14.83
CA SER A 2 14.40 -1.11 14.52
C SER A 2 14.18 -0.70 13.07
N GLY A 3 13.85 -1.65 12.24
CA GLY A 3 13.36 -1.35 10.92
C GLY A 3 11.95 -0.77 11.01
N LYS A 4 11.56 -0.04 9.99
CA LYS A 4 10.20 0.50 9.87
C LYS A 4 9.37 -0.43 9.00
N THR A 5 8.06 -0.38 9.19
CA THR A 5 7.11 -1.11 8.35
C THR A 5 6.40 -0.10 7.47
N PHE A 6 6.46 -0.33 6.15
CA PHE A 6 5.80 0.51 5.17
C PHE A 6 4.75 -0.29 4.43
N ILE A 7 3.58 0.31 4.26
CA ILE A 7 2.50 -0.28 3.47
C ILE A 7 2.38 0.55 2.20
N LEU A 8 2.55 -0.09 1.06
CA LEU A 8 2.55 0.57 -0.24
C LEU A 8 1.15 0.54 -0.83
N ASP A 9 0.58 1.71 -1.09
CA ASP A 9 -0.70 1.82 -1.78
C ASP A 9 -0.54 1.37 -3.24
N THR A 10 -1.64 1.04 -3.87
CA THR A 10 -1.64 0.53 -5.25
C THR A 10 -0.96 1.50 -6.22
N ASN A 11 -1.16 2.82 -6.06
CA ASN A 11 -0.51 3.80 -6.93
C ASN A 11 1.01 3.78 -6.80
N ILE A 12 1.55 3.43 -5.64
CA ILE A 12 3.00 3.30 -5.47
C ILE A 12 3.53 2.11 -6.28
N ILE A 13 2.79 1.00 -6.31
CA ILE A 13 3.15 -0.15 -7.14
C ILE A 13 3.22 0.27 -8.61
N ILE A 14 2.27 1.08 -9.06
CA ILE A 14 2.25 1.57 -10.44
C ILE A 14 3.50 2.41 -10.73
N HIS A 15 3.85 3.35 -9.86
CA HIS A 15 5.07 4.17 -10.04
C HIS A 15 6.33 3.33 -10.04
N LEU A 16 6.41 2.32 -9.17
CA LEU A 16 7.54 1.40 -9.16
C LEU A 16 7.62 0.60 -10.46
N SER A 17 6.48 0.18 -11.00
CA SER A 17 6.45 -0.62 -12.22
C SER A 17 6.90 0.17 -13.45
N TYR A 18 6.71 1.49 -13.45
CA TYR A 18 7.16 2.36 -14.54
C TYR A 18 8.57 2.90 -14.32
N GLY A 19 9.24 2.54 -13.23
CA GLY A 19 10.57 3.03 -12.95
C GLY A 19 10.62 4.48 -12.48
N GLU A 20 9.48 5.07 -12.15
CA GLU A 20 9.39 6.46 -11.66
C GLU A 20 9.80 6.59 -10.20
N LEU A 21 9.94 5.48 -9.52
CA LEU A 21 10.28 5.38 -8.11
C LEU A 21 11.02 4.08 -7.88
N ASN A 22 12.02 4.10 -7.01
CA ASN A 22 12.74 2.90 -6.58
C ASN A 22 12.58 2.73 -5.08
N THR A 23 12.55 1.49 -4.60
CA THR A 23 12.38 1.22 -3.17
C THR A 23 13.50 1.84 -2.34
N THR A 24 14.70 1.96 -2.92
CA THR A 24 15.84 2.60 -2.26
C THR A 24 15.66 4.10 -2.05
N ASP A 25 14.68 4.71 -2.72
CA ASP A 25 14.40 6.12 -2.55
C ASP A 25 13.74 6.43 -1.21
N PHE A 26 13.10 5.44 -0.57
CA PHE A 26 12.33 5.67 0.66
C PHE A 26 12.55 4.63 1.75
N SER A 27 13.31 3.58 1.50
CA SER A 27 13.55 2.53 2.49
C SER A 27 15.02 2.16 2.54
N SER A 28 15.41 1.57 3.65
CA SER A 28 16.77 1.08 3.88
C SER A 28 16.73 -0.36 4.38
N ASP A 29 17.90 -0.97 4.49
CA ASP A 29 18.01 -2.34 5.01
C ASP A 29 17.37 -2.43 6.40
N GLY A 30 16.64 -3.50 6.62
CA GLY A 30 15.93 -3.72 7.87
C GLY A 30 14.49 -3.23 7.84
N ASP A 31 14.11 -2.40 6.86
CA ASP A 31 12.71 -1.98 6.71
C ASP A 31 11.89 -3.10 6.10
N ARG A 32 10.63 -3.16 6.50
CA ARG A 32 9.69 -4.13 5.98
C ARG A 32 8.74 -3.43 5.01
N LEU A 33 8.73 -3.89 3.76
CA LEU A 33 7.84 -3.35 2.74
C LEU A 33 6.68 -4.32 2.52
N CYS A 34 5.47 -3.84 2.68
CA CYS A 34 4.26 -4.66 2.66
C CYS A 34 3.25 -4.12 1.67
N ILE A 35 2.44 -5.02 1.14
CA ILE A 35 1.25 -4.64 0.37
C ILE A 35 0.04 -5.38 0.93
N SER A 36 -1.11 -4.72 0.91
CA SER A 36 -2.38 -5.36 1.26
C SER A 36 -2.78 -6.35 0.18
N ALA A 37 -3.53 -7.38 0.58
CA ALA A 37 -4.15 -8.31 -0.37
C ALA A 37 -4.98 -7.55 -1.41
N ILE A 38 -5.64 -6.45 -1.03
CA ILE A 38 -6.42 -5.66 -1.97
C ILE A 38 -5.52 -4.98 -3.01
N THR A 39 -4.35 -4.50 -2.60
CA THR A 39 -3.38 -3.92 -3.54
C THR A 39 -2.90 -4.98 -4.53
N TYR A 40 -2.60 -6.18 -4.05
CA TYR A 40 -2.19 -7.30 -4.91
C TYR A 40 -3.26 -7.57 -5.98
N MET A 41 -4.52 -7.64 -5.56
CA MET A 41 -5.63 -7.89 -6.48
C MET A 41 -5.85 -6.73 -7.47
N GLU A 42 -5.74 -5.50 -7.01
CA GLU A 42 -5.90 -4.34 -7.89
C GLU A 42 -4.77 -4.25 -8.92
N ALA A 43 -3.54 -4.48 -8.49
CA ALA A 43 -2.39 -4.38 -9.38
C ALA A 43 -2.41 -5.48 -10.45
N LEU A 44 -2.81 -6.70 -10.08
CA LEU A 44 -2.80 -7.85 -10.98
C LEU A 44 -4.13 -8.08 -11.69
N GLY A 45 -5.21 -7.45 -11.22
CA GLY A 45 -6.50 -7.50 -11.88
C GLY A 45 -6.59 -6.61 -13.11
N TYR A 46 -5.52 -5.91 -13.44
CA TYR A 46 -5.43 -5.03 -14.59
C TYR A 46 -5.32 -5.87 -15.88
N PRO A 47 -6.00 -5.48 -16.97
CA PRO A 47 -5.88 -6.23 -18.23
C PRO A 47 -4.59 -5.88 -18.96
N PHE A 48 -3.52 -6.60 -18.64
CA PHE A 48 -2.20 -6.36 -19.24
C PHE A 48 -2.21 -6.68 -20.73
N GLN A 49 -1.46 -5.89 -21.52
CA GLN A 49 -1.35 -6.10 -22.96
C GLN A 49 -0.48 -7.30 -23.28
N THR A 50 0.52 -7.58 -22.45
CA THR A 50 1.44 -8.70 -22.67
C THR A 50 1.59 -9.53 -21.41
N LYS A 51 1.99 -10.79 -21.60
CA LYS A 51 2.31 -11.67 -20.47
C LYS A 51 3.56 -11.22 -19.74
N GLU A 52 4.49 -10.60 -20.46
CA GLU A 52 5.72 -10.07 -19.88
C GLU A 52 5.42 -8.95 -18.89
N ASP A 53 4.50 -8.05 -19.24
CA ASP A 53 4.10 -6.96 -18.35
C ASP A 53 3.46 -7.50 -17.09
N GLU A 54 2.54 -8.46 -17.23
CA GLU A 54 1.90 -9.08 -16.08
C GLU A 54 2.92 -9.79 -15.19
N SER A 55 3.84 -10.55 -15.80
CA SER A 55 4.88 -11.26 -15.07
C SER A 55 5.79 -10.30 -14.29
N PHE A 56 6.11 -9.16 -14.89
CA PHE A 56 6.93 -8.14 -14.24
C PHE A 56 6.24 -7.60 -12.99
N VAL A 57 4.97 -7.20 -13.12
CA VAL A 57 4.20 -6.66 -11.99
C VAL A 57 4.01 -7.74 -10.91
N ARG A 58 3.80 -8.99 -11.31
CA ARG A 58 3.66 -10.09 -10.35
C ARG A 58 4.93 -10.31 -9.55
N ARG A 59 6.09 -10.29 -10.23
CA ARG A 59 7.38 -10.39 -9.52
C ARG A 59 7.59 -9.23 -8.57
N LEU A 60 7.23 -8.02 -9.01
CA LEU A 60 7.33 -6.84 -8.15
C LEU A 60 6.48 -7.01 -6.89
N CYS A 61 5.22 -7.37 -7.06
CA CYS A 61 4.31 -7.57 -5.91
C CYS A 61 4.80 -8.68 -4.99
N ASN A 62 5.34 -9.76 -5.56
CA ASN A 62 5.83 -10.89 -4.77
C ASN A 62 7.13 -10.60 -4.03
N SER A 63 7.79 -9.49 -4.34
CA SER A 63 8.98 -9.06 -3.60
C SER A 63 8.64 -8.39 -2.27
N PHE A 64 7.36 -8.08 -2.04
CA PHE A 64 6.89 -7.45 -0.80
C PHE A 64 6.14 -8.46 0.06
N ASP A 65 6.07 -8.18 1.37
CA ASP A 65 5.28 -9.01 2.28
C ASP A 65 3.80 -8.75 2.02
N LEU A 66 3.03 -9.82 1.89
CA LEU A 66 1.59 -9.73 1.67
C LEU A 66 0.86 -9.67 3.01
N LEU A 67 0.06 -8.64 3.20
CA LEU A 67 -0.81 -8.52 4.36
C LEU A 67 -2.20 -9.03 3.99
N ASN A 68 -2.51 -10.23 4.43
CA ASN A 68 -3.82 -10.83 4.18
C ASN A 68 -4.90 -10.14 4.98
N LEU A 69 -6.14 -10.37 4.59
CA LEU A 69 -7.32 -9.80 5.25
C LEU A 69 -7.62 -10.58 6.54
N THR A 70 -6.92 -10.19 7.60
CA THR A 70 -7.07 -10.82 8.91
C THR A 70 -8.24 -10.22 9.68
N THR A 71 -8.68 -10.90 10.74
CA THR A 71 -9.78 -10.39 11.58
C THR A 71 -9.49 -8.98 12.14
N PRO A 72 -8.30 -8.69 12.68
CA PRO A 72 -8.02 -7.32 13.14
C PRO A 72 -8.14 -6.28 12.03
N ILE A 73 -7.69 -6.61 10.82
CA ILE A 73 -7.80 -5.68 9.67
C ILE A 73 -9.26 -5.50 9.26
N ILE A 74 -10.04 -6.59 9.25
CA ILE A 74 -11.47 -6.52 8.95
C ILE A 74 -12.17 -5.59 9.93
N GLU A 75 -11.95 -5.78 11.23
CA GLU A 75 -12.60 -4.97 12.25
C GLU A 75 -12.18 -3.51 12.18
N LYS A 76 -10.90 -3.24 11.95
CA LYS A 76 -10.42 -1.87 11.81
C LYS A 76 -11.02 -1.21 10.55
N THR A 77 -11.17 -1.95 9.47
CA THR A 77 -11.82 -1.47 8.24
C THR A 77 -13.25 -1.02 8.51
N ILE A 78 -14.00 -1.83 9.25
CA ILE A 78 -15.38 -1.51 9.63
C ILE A 78 -15.41 -0.22 10.46
N GLU A 79 -14.52 -0.11 11.44
CA GLU A 79 -14.42 1.08 12.29
C GLU A 79 -14.14 2.34 11.47
N ILE A 80 -13.19 2.27 10.54
CA ILE A 80 -12.84 3.40 9.68
C ILE A 80 -14.05 3.83 8.85
N ARG A 81 -14.75 2.88 8.26
CA ARG A 81 -15.89 3.17 7.38
C ARG A 81 -17.09 3.73 8.13
N LYS A 82 -17.22 3.46 9.41
CA LYS A 82 -18.29 4.06 10.23
C LYS A 82 -18.03 5.54 10.48
N LYS A 83 -16.77 5.96 10.47
CA LYS A 83 -16.38 7.34 10.78
C LYS A 83 -16.07 8.19 9.55
N THR A 84 -15.89 7.57 8.39
CA THR A 84 -15.49 8.27 7.18
C THR A 84 -16.26 7.73 5.98
N LYS A 85 -16.22 8.47 4.86
CA LYS A 85 -16.84 8.04 3.61
C LYS A 85 -15.85 7.38 2.67
N ILE A 86 -14.74 6.90 3.20
CA ILE A 86 -13.68 6.29 2.41
C ILE A 86 -14.18 5.02 1.71
N LYS A 87 -13.70 4.77 0.50
CA LYS A 87 -14.05 3.57 -0.26
C LYS A 87 -13.47 2.33 0.40
N LEU A 88 -14.15 1.20 0.21
CA LEU A 88 -13.75 -0.05 0.85
C LEU A 88 -12.29 -0.45 0.57
N PRO A 89 -11.79 -0.42 -0.67
CA PRO A 89 -10.39 -0.78 -0.92
C PRO A 89 -9.41 0.10 -0.14
N ASP A 90 -9.64 1.41 -0.12
CA ASP A 90 -8.78 2.35 0.60
C ASP A 90 -8.87 2.14 2.11
N ALA A 91 -10.07 1.83 2.61
CA ALA A 91 -10.25 1.55 4.03
C ALA A 91 -9.46 0.31 4.46
N ILE A 92 -9.40 -0.72 3.61
CA ILE A 92 -8.63 -1.93 3.89
C ILE A 92 -7.13 -1.61 3.92
N ILE A 93 -6.65 -0.80 3.00
CA ILE A 93 -5.24 -0.39 2.95
C ILE A 93 -4.88 0.40 4.21
N ALA A 94 -5.73 1.36 4.59
CA ALA A 94 -5.53 2.16 5.80
C ALA A 94 -5.55 1.29 7.06
N ALA A 95 -6.50 0.36 7.14
CA ALA A 95 -6.60 -0.56 8.26
C ALA A 95 -5.35 -1.44 8.37
N SER A 96 -4.83 -1.89 7.23
CA SER A 96 -3.60 -2.70 7.20
C SER A 96 -2.43 -1.92 7.79
N ALA A 97 -2.32 -0.63 7.46
CA ALA A 97 -1.27 0.23 8.01
C ALA A 97 -1.43 0.41 9.51
N LEU A 98 -2.65 0.70 9.97
CA LEU A 98 -2.92 0.94 11.40
C LEU A 98 -2.68 -0.31 12.26
N VAL A 99 -3.19 -1.45 11.82
CA VAL A 99 -3.06 -2.70 12.56
C VAL A 99 -1.60 -3.13 12.66
N ASN A 100 -0.81 -2.89 11.63
CA ASN A 100 0.59 -3.27 11.60
C ASN A 100 1.52 -2.16 12.08
N LYS A 101 0.98 -1.06 12.57
CA LYS A 101 1.74 0.10 13.08
C LYS A 101 2.75 0.57 12.04
N GLY A 102 2.33 0.59 10.78
CA GLY A 102 3.16 0.95 9.66
C GLY A 102 2.86 2.34 9.12
N ILE A 103 3.73 2.77 8.22
CA ILE A 103 3.58 4.04 7.52
C ILE A 103 2.98 3.74 6.16
N LEU A 104 1.91 4.43 5.82
CA LEU A 104 1.28 4.28 4.50
C LEU A 104 2.00 5.17 3.49
N PHE A 105 2.51 4.56 2.43
CA PHE A 105 3.03 5.30 1.29
C PHE A 105 1.96 5.38 0.21
N THR A 106 1.60 6.60 -0.15
CA THR A 106 0.58 6.86 -1.16
C THR A 106 0.80 8.24 -1.75
N THR A 107 0.46 8.40 -3.03
CA THR A 107 0.41 9.73 -3.65
C THR A 107 -0.93 10.40 -3.36
N ASN A 108 -1.88 9.65 -2.82
CA ASN A 108 -3.27 10.09 -2.63
C ASN A 108 -3.54 10.50 -1.18
N VAL A 109 -2.72 11.41 -0.67
CA VAL A 109 -2.75 11.82 0.74
C VAL A 109 -4.13 12.32 1.16
N LYS A 110 -4.83 13.03 0.28
CA LYS A 110 -6.14 13.60 0.57
C LYS A 110 -7.16 12.56 1.05
N ASP A 111 -7.14 11.37 0.43
CA ASP A 111 -8.15 10.35 0.71
C ASP A 111 -7.92 9.65 2.05
N PHE A 112 -6.72 9.75 2.60
CA PHE A 112 -6.35 9.04 3.83
C PHE A 112 -6.15 9.93 5.05
N LYS A 113 -5.86 11.23 4.84
CA LYS A 113 -5.43 12.10 5.94
C LYS A 113 -6.46 12.30 7.05
N MET A 114 -7.74 12.07 6.77
CA MET A 114 -8.81 12.22 7.76
C MET A 114 -8.95 11.01 8.69
N ILE A 115 -8.19 9.96 8.46
CA ILE A 115 -8.25 8.75 9.28
C ILE A 115 -7.40 8.95 10.52
N ASP A 116 -8.01 8.76 11.70
CA ASP A 116 -7.31 8.96 12.96
C ASP A 116 -6.13 7.99 13.12
N GLY A 117 -5.00 8.54 13.53
CA GLY A 117 -3.83 7.75 13.89
C GLY A 117 -2.99 7.27 12.72
N ILE A 118 -3.36 7.59 11.48
CA ILE A 118 -2.62 7.10 10.32
C ILE A 118 -1.37 7.96 10.07
N SER A 119 -0.25 7.29 9.77
CA SER A 119 0.98 7.95 9.32
C SER A 119 1.08 7.79 7.83
N ILE A 120 1.23 8.89 7.11
CA ILE A 120 1.21 8.90 5.65
C ILE A 120 2.45 9.62 5.12
N ILE A 121 3.08 9.03 4.10
CA ILE A 121 4.15 9.70 3.36
C ILE A 121 3.85 9.57 1.87
N ASN A 122 3.97 10.68 1.15
CA ASN A 122 3.98 10.66 -0.31
C ASN A 122 5.45 10.67 -0.74
N PRO A 123 5.98 9.55 -1.29
CA PRO A 123 7.40 9.49 -1.66
C PRO A 123 7.72 10.20 -2.97
N ILE A 124 6.69 10.68 -3.69
CA ILE A 124 6.88 11.38 -4.95
C ILE A 124 6.71 12.87 -4.73
N PRO A 125 7.75 13.68 -5.00
CA PRO A 125 7.64 15.13 -4.81
C PRO A 125 6.56 15.71 -5.72
N GLU A 126 5.80 16.66 -5.19
CA GLU A 126 4.88 17.42 -6.01
C GLU A 126 5.67 18.41 -6.87
N LEU A 127 5.23 18.54 -8.11
CA LEU A 127 5.83 19.50 -9.06
C LEU A 127 5.17 20.86 -8.92
#